data_31b81b4105a36d6fb1ad285b33e18acc
#
_entry.id   31b81b4105a36d6fb1ad285b33e18acc
#
_cell.length_a   1.000
_cell.length_b   1.000
_cell.length_c   1.000
_cell.angle_alpha   90.00
_cell.angle_beta   90.00
_cell.angle_gamma   90.00
#
_symmetry.space_group_name_H-M   'P 1'
#
loop_
_entity.id
_entity.type
_entity.pdbx_description
1 polymer ?
#
loop_
_entity_poly.entity_id
_entity_poly.type
_entity_poly.pdbx_seq_one_letter_code
_entity_poly.pdbx_strand_id
1 'polypeptide(L)'
;MDMFVALADPTRRTILELLAASGELSATALYEHFPVSPQAVSQHLKVLREAHLVEMEKSAQKRLYRLNPQTLSQFEAWVQQMQQMYEDRFSSLDAVLESEKQKLVKDEQESG
;
A
#
# COMPACT_ATOMS: atom_id res chain seq x y z
N MET A 1 4.29 -3.62 14.47
CA MET A 1 4.83 -2.63 13.50
C MET A 1 3.75 -2.29 12.51
N ASP A 2 3.55 -1.00 12.27
CA ASP A 2 2.59 -0.51 11.30
C ASP A 2 3.07 -0.74 9.87
N MET A 3 2.18 -1.24 9.02
CA MET A 3 2.44 -1.48 7.60
C MET A 3 2.93 -0.20 6.88
N PHE A 4 2.34 0.95 7.16
CA PHE A 4 2.72 2.22 6.52
C PHE A 4 4.13 2.64 6.89
N VAL A 5 4.54 2.43 8.14
CA VAL A 5 5.90 2.69 8.60
C VAL A 5 6.89 1.78 7.86
N ALA A 6 6.56 0.51 7.73
CA ALA A 6 7.39 -0.44 6.99
C ALA A 6 7.54 -0.05 5.52
N LEU A 7 6.48 0.45 4.88
CA LEU A 7 6.50 0.87 3.47
C LEU A 7 7.18 2.22 3.25
N ALA A 8 7.49 2.98 4.30
CA ALA A 8 8.10 4.30 4.16
C ALA A 8 9.56 4.26 3.70
N ASP A 9 10.26 3.14 3.91
CA ASP A 9 11.66 3.01 3.53
C ASP A 9 11.80 2.46 2.10
N PRO A 10 12.61 3.11 1.23
CA PRO A 10 12.76 2.66 -0.17
C PRO A 10 13.43 1.28 -0.29
N THR A 11 14.37 0.93 0.58
CA THR A 11 15.01 -0.40 0.56
C THR A 11 13.98 -1.49 0.86
N ARG A 12 13.12 -1.26 1.83
CA ARG A 12 12.05 -2.21 2.15
C ARG A 12 11.07 -2.37 1.00
N ARG A 13 10.70 -1.28 0.31
CA ARG A 13 9.87 -1.38 -0.89
C ARG A 13 10.53 -2.18 -1.99
N THR A 14 11.85 -2.02 -2.19
CA THR A 14 12.60 -2.80 -3.19
C THR A 14 12.59 -4.29 -2.84
N ILE A 15 12.73 -4.64 -1.57
CA ILE A 15 12.62 -6.04 -1.12
C ILE A 15 11.25 -6.61 -1.51
N LEU A 16 10.18 -5.88 -1.24
CA LEU A 16 8.83 -6.32 -1.59
C LEU A 16 8.65 -6.50 -3.10
N GLU A 17 9.19 -5.59 -3.89
CA GLU A 17 9.15 -5.68 -5.36
C GLU A 17 9.90 -6.90 -5.87
N LEU A 18 11.07 -7.20 -5.31
CA LEU A 18 11.83 -8.40 -5.65
C LEU A 18 11.06 -9.68 -5.32
N LEU A 19 10.43 -9.73 -4.16
CA LEU A 19 9.62 -10.88 -3.76
C LEU A 19 8.38 -11.02 -4.64
N ALA A 20 7.76 -9.92 -5.03
CA ALA A 20 6.63 -9.93 -5.94
C ALA A 20 7.02 -10.50 -7.32
N ALA A 21 8.19 -10.12 -7.82
CA ALA A 21 8.67 -10.58 -9.12
C ALA A 21 9.14 -12.04 -9.10
N SER A 22 9.74 -12.47 -7.99
CA SER A 22 10.39 -13.80 -7.90
C SER A 22 9.53 -14.85 -7.21
N GLY A 23 8.50 -14.43 -6.47
CA GLY A 23 7.66 -15.31 -5.66
C GLY A 23 8.28 -15.64 -4.30
N GLU A 24 9.50 -16.13 -4.28
CA GLU A 24 10.21 -16.51 -3.07
C GLU A 24 11.71 -16.31 -3.26
N LEU A 25 12.38 -15.76 -2.25
CA LEU A 25 13.83 -15.58 -2.27
C LEU A 25 14.42 -15.97 -0.92
N SER A 26 15.62 -16.55 -0.96
CA SER A 26 16.38 -16.82 0.26
C SER A 26 16.96 -15.52 0.83
N ALA A 27 17.26 -15.54 2.13
CA ALA A 27 17.96 -14.44 2.78
C ALA A 27 19.26 -14.10 2.05
N THR A 28 20.05 -15.12 1.68
CA THR A 28 21.32 -14.95 0.98
C THR A 28 21.14 -14.24 -0.35
N ALA A 29 20.13 -14.63 -1.14
CA ALA A 29 19.83 -13.99 -2.41
C ALA A 29 19.46 -12.52 -2.23
N LEU A 30 18.70 -12.21 -1.17
CA LEU A 30 18.36 -10.83 -0.84
C LEU A 30 19.58 -10.03 -0.42
N TYR A 31 20.47 -10.60 0.39
CA TYR A 31 21.70 -9.92 0.81
C TYR A 31 22.58 -9.55 -0.38
N GLU A 32 22.70 -10.45 -1.35
CA GLU A 32 23.53 -10.24 -2.54
C GLU A 32 23.00 -9.11 -3.44
N HIS A 33 21.70 -8.81 -3.36
CA HIS A 33 21.08 -7.82 -4.21
C HIS A 33 21.38 -6.37 -3.79
N PHE A 34 21.73 -6.15 -2.52
CA PHE A 34 21.92 -4.80 -1.98
C PHE A 34 23.37 -4.49 -1.66
N PRO A 35 23.85 -3.25 -1.95
CA PRO A 35 25.22 -2.83 -1.64
C PRO A 35 25.39 -2.41 -0.18
N VAL A 36 24.74 -3.11 0.74
CA VAL A 36 24.78 -2.86 2.18
C VAL A 36 25.07 -4.17 2.91
N SER A 37 25.36 -4.09 4.20
CA SER A 37 25.69 -5.28 4.98
C SER A 37 24.50 -6.24 5.10
N PRO A 38 24.76 -7.56 5.23
CA PRO A 38 23.69 -8.51 5.51
C PRO A 38 22.89 -8.16 6.76
N GLN A 39 23.53 -7.58 7.78
CA GLN A 39 22.87 -7.14 9.01
C GLN A 39 21.85 -6.04 8.72
N ALA A 40 22.16 -5.11 7.82
CA ALA A 40 21.23 -4.04 7.43
C ALA A 40 20.01 -4.60 6.70
N VAL A 41 20.21 -5.52 5.75
CA VAL A 41 19.11 -6.19 5.04
C VAL A 41 18.27 -7.02 6.00
N SER A 42 18.93 -7.74 6.91
CA SER A 42 18.26 -8.55 7.94
C SER A 42 17.35 -7.70 8.82
N GLN A 43 17.79 -6.48 9.17
CA GLN A 43 17.00 -5.56 9.96
C GLN A 43 15.75 -5.10 9.18
N HIS A 44 15.88 -4.81 7.89
CA HIS A 44 14.74 -4.49 7.05
C HIS A 44 13.76 -5.65 6.95
N LEU A 45 14.25 -6.87 6.80
CA LEU A 45 13.41 -8.07 6.76
C LEU A 45 12.66 -8.28 8.08
N LYS A 46 13.32 -7.99 9.21
CA LYS A 46 12.66 -8.06 10.52
C LYS A 46 11.49 -7.09 10.62
N VAL A 47 11.69 -5.84 10.17
CA VAL A 47 10.63 -4.82 10.16
C VAL A 47 9.46 -5.27 9.27
N LEU A 48 9.75 -5.79 8.08
CA LEU A 48 8.73 -6.30 7.16
C LEU A 48 7.95 -7.48 7.75
N ARG A 49 8.62 -8.36 8.49
CA ARG A 49 7.96 -9.48 9.18
C ARG A 49 7.07 -9.00 10.32
N GLU A 50 7.55 -8.05 11.12
CA GLU A 50 6.77 -7.47 12.23
C GLU A 50 5.52 -6.75 11.72
N ALA A 51 5.59 -6.18 10.51
CA ALA A 51 4.45 -5.55 9.83
C ALA A 51 3.56 -6.55 9.08
N HIS A 52 3.90 -7.84 9.11
CA HIS A 52 3.19 -8.91 8.41
C HIS A 52 3.15 -8.74 6.87
N LEU A 53 4.09 -7.98 6.31
CA LEU A 53 4.21 -7.80 4.86
C LEU A 53 4.93 -8.96 4.19
N VAL A 54 5.79 -9.64 4.92
CA VAL A 54 6.50 -10.84 4.44
C VAL A 54 6.36 -11.97 5.45
N GLU A 55 6.44 -13.18 4.95
CA GLU A 55 6.51 -14.41 5.73
C GLU A 55 7.88 -15.03 5.52
N MET A 56 8.36 -15.74 6.53
CA MET A 56 9.63 -16.44 6.47
C MET A 56 9.42 -17.90 6.86
N GLU A 57 9.99 -18.78 6.07
CA GLU A 57 10.00 -20.21 6.32
C GLU A 57 11.44 -20.70 6.37
N LYS A 58 11.77 -21.55 7.35
CA LYS A 58 13.05 -22.22 7.40
C LYS A 58 12.94 -23.52 6.62
N SER A 59 13.82 -23.69 5.61
CA SER A 59 13.94 -24.90 4.84
C SER A 59 15.39 -25.36 4.90
N ALA A 60 15.67 -26.43 5.64
CA ALA A 60 17.01 -26.89 5.97
C ALA A 60 17.77 -25.74 6.67
N GLN A 61 18.88 -25.26 6.11
CA GLN A 61 19.67 -24.16 6.67
C GLN A 61 19.31 -22.82 6.03
N LYS A 62 18.33 -22.79 5.13
CA LYS A 62 17.92 -21.58 4.41
C LYS A 62 16.74 -20.93 5.07
N ARG A 63 16.69 -19.61 5.01
CA ARG A 63 15.52 -18.80 5.35
C ARG A 63 14.92 -18.28 4.05
N LEU A 64 13.68 -18.66 3.80
CA LEU A 64 12.97 -18.29 2.58
C LEU A 64 11.92 -17.25 2.90
N TYR A 65 11.90 -16.19 2.13
CA TYR A 65 10.97 -15.06 2.30
C TYR A 65 10.01 -14.97 1.13
N ARG A 66 8.76 -14.67 1.43
CA ARG A 66 7.72 -14.42 0.43
C ARG A 66 6.76 -13.34 0.92
N LEU A 67 6.04 -12.73 0.00
CA LEU A 67 5.02 -11.75 0.36
C LEU A 67 3.87 -12.42 1.12
N ASN A 68 3.26 -11.66 2.03
CA ASN A 68 2.01 -12.04 2.66
C ASN A 68 0.87 -11.38 1.86
N PRO A 69 0.11 -12.15 1.04
CA PRO A 69 -0.92 -11.56 0.20
C PRO A 69 -2.09 -10.97 0.99
N GLN A 70 -2.35 -11.46 2.20
CA GLN A 70 -3.44 -10.93 3.04
C GLN A 70 -3.18 -9.50 3.47
N THR A 71 -1.94 -9.18 3.86
CA THR A 71 -1.57 -7.81 4.25
C THR A 71 -1.64 -6.85 3.06
N LEU A 72 -1.22 -7.30 1.89
CA LEU A 72 -1.34 -6.50 0.66
C LEU A 72 -2.81 -6.25 0.31
N SER A 73 -3.68 -7.23 0.49
CA SER A 73 -5.12 -7.08 0.28
C SER A 73 -5.73 -6.07 1.26
N GLN A 74 -5.27 -6.05 2.50
CA GLN A 74 -5.70 -5.05 3.49
C GLN A 74 -5.29 -3.64 3.06
N PHE A 75 -4.08 -3.48 2.54
CA PHE A 75 -3.61 -2.20 2.03
C PHE A 75 -4.44 -1.74 0.84
N GLU A 76 -4.70 -2.64 -0.11
CA GLU A 76 -5.54 -2.36 -1.27
C GLU A 76 -6.95 -1.93 -0.85
N ALA A 77 -7.55 -2.64 0.11
CA ALA A 77 -8.87 -2.30 0.65
C ALA A 77 -8.89 -0.90 1.27
N TRP A 78 -7.84 -0.54 2.00
CA TRP A 78 -7.72 0.79 2.59
C TRP A 78 -7.64 1.87 1.50
N VAL A 79 -6.83 1.66 0.45
CA VAL A 79 -6.72 2.59 -0.68
C VAL A 79 -8.08 2.77 -1.36
N GLN A 80 -8.77 1.67 -1.64
CA GLN A 80 -10.10 1.71 -2.27
C GLN A 80 -11.10 2.46 -1.40
N GLN A 81 -11.05 2.27 -0.08
CA GLN A 81 -11.90 2.99 0.85
C GLN A 81 -11.65 4.49 0.79
N MET A 82 -10.39 4.91 0.73
CA MET A 82 -10.03 6.33 0.61
C MET A 82 -10.54 6.91 -0.71
N GLN A 83 -10.35 6.19 -1.80
CA GLN A 83 -10.84 6.61 -3.11
C GLN A 83 -12.36 6.75 -3.12
N GLN A 84 -13.07 5.79 -2.53
CA GLN A 84 -14.53 5.80 -2.46
C GLN A 84 -15.06 6.99 -1.65
N MET A 85 -14.46 7.26 -0.50
CA MET A 85 -14.81 8.40 0.33
C MET A 85 -14.60 9.72 -0.42
N TYR A 86 -13.51 9.82 -1.16
CA TYR A 86 -13.17 11.00 -1.95
C TYR A 86 -14.18 11.20 -3.11
N GLU A 87 -14.50 10.13 -3.82
CA GLU A 87 -15.51 10.15 -4.90
C GLU A 87 -16.89 10.51 -4.37
N ASP A 88 -17.29 9.96 -3.24
CA ASP A 88 -18.57 10.28 -2.59
C ASP A 88 -18.65 11.74 -2.20
N ARG A 89 -17.54 12.32 -1.72
CA ARG A 89 -17.45 13.74 -1.42
C ARG A 89 -17.69 14.59 -2.66
N PHE A 90 -17.05 14.23 -3.78
CA PHE A 90 -17.25 14.93 -5.06
C PHE A 90 -18.68 14.77 -5.57
N SER A 91 -19.27 13.61 -5.49
CA SER A 91 -20.66 13.37 -5.87
C SER A 91 -21.61 14.23 -5.06
N SER A 92 -21.40 14.34 -3.74
CA SER A 92 -22.19 15.19 -2.86
C SER A 92 -22.04 16.67 -3.22
N LEU A 93 -20.82 17.10 -3.53
CA LEU A 93 -20.55 18.48 -3.94
C LEU A 93 -21.22 18.78 -5.28
N ASP A 94 -21.13 17.90 -6.26
CA ASP A 94 -21.77 18.03 -7.55
C ASP A 94 -23.31 18.16 -7.39
N ALA A 95 -23.91 17.36 -6.53
CA ALA A 95 -25.32 17.42 -6.24
C ALA A 95 -25.73 18.78 -5.66
N VAL A 96 -24.90 19.33 -4.75
CA VAL A 96 -25.13 20.67 -4.19
C VAL A 96 -25.02 21.75 -5.27
N LEU A 97 -23.99 21.66 -6.12
CA LEU A 97 -23.79 22.61 -7.20
C LEU A 97 -24.93 22.58 -8.21
N GLU A 98 -25.42 21.40 -8.58
CA GLU A 98 -26.57 21.26 -9.46
C GLU A 98 -27.85 21.87 -8.83
N SER A 99 -28.04 21.64 -7.53
CA SER A 99 -29.15 22.21 -6.78
C SER A 99 -29.11 23.76 -6.81
N GLU A 100 -27.92 24.34 -6.59
CA GLU A 100 -27.73 25.79 -6.62
C GLU A 100 -27.95 26.37 -8.03
N LYS A 101 -27.48 25.69 -9.06
CA LYS A 101 -27.74 26.09 -10.46
C LYS A 101 -29.23 26.11 -10.78
N GLN A 102 -29.97 25.10 -10.34
CA GLN A 102 -31.41 25.02 -10.55
C GLN A 102 -32.12 26.18 -9.84
N LYS A 103 -31.71 26.53 -8.62
CA LYS A 103 -32.26 27.66 -7.89
C LYS A 103 -32.02 28.99 -8.63
N LEU A 104 -30.82 29.19 -9.15
CA LEU A 104 -30.45 30.41 -9.89
C LEU A 104 -31.28 30.54 -11.17
N VAL A 105 -31.44 29.47 -11.93
CA VAL A 105 -32.27 29.48 -13.16
C VAL A 105 -33.72 29.79 -12.82
N LYS A 106 -34.23 29.18 -11.75
CA LYS A 106 -35.63 29.43 -11.31
C LYS A 106 -35.83 30.88 -10.92
N ASP A 107 -34.90 31.47 -10.16
CA ASP A 107 -34.94 32.86 -9.73
C ASP A 107 -34.90 33.81 -10.96
N GLU A 108 -34.08 33.53 -11.95
CA GLU A 108 -34.04 34.31 -13.20
C GLU A 108 -35.36 34.24 -13.95
N GLN A 109 -35.99 33.06 -14.02
CA GLN A 109 -37.27 32.89 -14.67
C GLN A 109 -38.41 33.61 -13.93
N GLU A 110 -38.35 33.64 -12.61
CA GLU A 110 -39.35 34.35 -11.78
C GLU A 110 -39.15 35.86 -11.83
N SER A 111 -37.94 36.35 -12.07
CA SER A 111 -37.64 37.78 -12.14
C SER A 111 -37.93 38.41 -13.48
N GLY A 112 -38.09 37.57 -14.48
CA GLY A 112 -38.39 38.01 -15.82
C GLY A 112 -39.84 38.06 -16.10
#